data_86ae55a04e45b65894a1d70ed3f1daeb
#
_entry.id   86ae55a04e45b65894a1d70ed3f1daeb
#
_cell.length_a   1.000
_cell.length_b   1.000
_cell.length_c   1.000
_cell.angle_alpha   90.00
_cell.angle_beta   90.00
_cell.angle_gamma   90.00
#
_symmetry.space_group_name_H-M   'P 1'
#
loop_
_entity.id
_entity.type
_entity.pdbx_description
1 polymer ?
#
loop_
_entity_poly.entity_id
_entity_poly.type
_entity_poly.pdbx_seq_one_letter_code
_entity_poly.pdbx_strand_id
1 'polypeptide(L)'
;FLVKAQILPAYGDSRTATTGWQFLKIAPDGRSAAMSESFLAVVDDVSSLYWNPAGLTQLDTNKFNFAVDYTDFAAGTSLNFAGVTYRINDNTLVGVSMQYFDAGEMDVTTEFLPFGTGQTFRATDLGLGISLAKELTDQFSFGVTAKYVREDLAAVHNQNVVFDFGFQYDIGIQNTRFAVAISNFGFNTQPGGEIVVLNLSNDSTVNEFTEIAVPTVFRLGFAWDAIKNDKHILTTALQLNHPTDNNETYSIGVEYGWKHIFYARTGYTFATDSGAFPAFGFGTWINRRFGQIKLDYGFNYLTNLGMINKIGIAYTLPNSFKQSNERQ
;
A
#
# COMPACT_ATOMS: atom_id res chain seq x y z
N PHE A 1 -26.38 12.99 -23.59
CA PHE A 1 -25.01 13.54 -23.74
C PHE A 1 -24.42 13.66 -22.32
N LEU A 2 -23.66 12.68 -21.90
CA LEU A 2 -22.81 12.78 -20.72
C LEU A 2 -21.54 13.53 -21.14
N VAL A 3 -21.40 14.78 -20.75
CA VAL A 3 -20.16 15.52 -20.86
C VAL A 3 -19.20 14.89 -19.87
N LYS A 4 -18.22 14.13 -20.34
CA LYS A 4 -17.05 13.75 -19.54
C LYS A 4 -16.24 15.04 -19.31
N ALA A 5 -16.46 15.71 -18.20
CA ALA A 5 -15.61 16.80 -17.76
C ALA A 5 -14.33 16.17 -17.19
N GLN A 6 -13.30 16.09 -17.99
CA GLN A 6 -11.98 15.67 -17.57
C GLN A 6 -11.34 16.86 -16.85
N ILE A 7 -11.28 16.80 -15.52
CA ILE A 7 -10.77 17.89 -14.67
C ILE A 7 -9.23 17.91 -14.67
N LEU A 8 -8.58 16.77 -14.93
CA LEU A 8 -7.13 16.63 -15.03
C LEU A 8 -6.77 16.00 -16.38
N PRO A 9 -5.64 16.38 -17.00
CA PRO A 9 -5.22 15.77 -18.26
C PRO A 9 -4.93 14.27 -18.03
N ALA A 10 -5.63 13.37 -18.72
CA ALA A 10 -5.32 11.95 -18.71
C ALA A 10 -4.06 11.69 -19.54
N TYR A 11 -2.94 11.56 -18.89
CA TYR A 11 -1.68 11.11 -19.50
C TYR A 11 -1.53 9.59 -19.48
N GLY A 12 -2.47 8.88 -18.84
CA GLY A 12 -2.38 7.49 -18.47
C GLY A 12 -2.32 6.53 -19.66
N ASP A 13 -3.22 6.63 -20.63
CA ASP A 13 -3.35 5.65 -21.73
C ASP A 13 -2.08 5.49 -22.56
N SER A 14 -1.30 6.56 -22.76
CA SER A 14 -0.06 6.54 -23.52
C SER A 14 1.17 6.07 -22.73
N ARG A 15 1.05 5.89 -21.42
CA ARG A 15 2.13 5.56 -20.50
C ARG A 15 1.91 4.25 -19.73
N THR A 16 0.85 3.52 -20.03
CA THR A 16 0.57 2.23 -19.39
C THR A 16 1.75 1.28 -19.58
N ALA A 17 2.19 0.64 -18.49
CA ALA A 17 3.31 -0.30 -18.43
C ALA A 17 4.69 0.28 -18.82
N THR A 18 4.91 1.58 -18.64
CA THR A 18 6.20 2.23 -18.92
C THR A 18 7.08 2.44 -17.68
N THR A 19 6.63 2.00 -16.50
CA THR A 19 7.39 2.12 -15.24
C THR A 19 7.74 0.74 -14.68
N GLY A 20 8.84 0.68 -13.94
CA GLY A 20 9.22 -0.49 -13.14
C GLY A 20 8.56 -0.48 -11.75
N TRP A 21 8.98 -1.39 -10.90
CA TRP A 21 8.59 -1.51 -9.48
C TRP A 21 7.07 -1.43 -9.26
N GLN A 22 6.29 -2.09 -10.13
CA GLN A 22 4.82 -2.08 -10.10
C GLN A 22 4.25 -2.63 -8.78
N PHE A 23 5.01 -3.49 -8.09
CA PHE A 23 4.64 -4.02 -6.79
C PHE A 23 4.41 -2.93 -5.73
N LEU A 24 5.08 -1.77 -5.87
CA LEU A 24 4.90 -0.61 -4.98
C LEU A 24 3.50 -0.01 -5.03
N LYS A 25 2.72 -0.29 -6.08
CA LYS A 25 1.32 0.17 -6.20
C LYS A 25 0.32 -0.83 -5.62
N ILE A 26 0.75 -2.03 -5.27
CA ILE A 26 -0.13 -3.05 -4.68
C ILE A 26 -0.30 -2.76 -3.20
N ALA A 27 -1.49 -2.37 -2.79
CA ALA A 27 -1.83 -2.16 -1.39
C ALA A 27 -1.63 -3.46 -0.59
N PRO A 28 -0.88 -3.46 0.53
CA PRO A 28 -0.55 -4.70 1.20
C PRO A 28 -1.61 -5.22 2.16
N ASP A 29 -2.44 -4.33 2.73
CA ASP A 29 -3.28 -4.65 3.88
C ASP A 29 -4.73 -5.00 3.53
N GLY A 30 -5.35 -5.87 4.34
CA GLY A 30 -6.72 -6.32 4.14
C GLY A 30 -7.76 -5.25 4.45
N ARG A 31 -7.46 -4.31 5.36
CA ARG A 31 -8.37 -3.24 5.76
C ARG A 31 -8.61 -2.28 4.60
N SER A 32 -7.55 -1.81 3.96
CA SER A 32 -7.65 -0.89 2.82
C SER A 32 -8.24 -1.56 1.58
N ALA A 33 -7.84 -2.82 1.33
CA ALA A 33 -8.38 -3.59 0.22
C ALA A 33 -9.90 -3.73 0.29
N ALA A 34 -10.43 -3.99 1.48
CA ALA A 34 -11.87 -4.08 1.73
C ALA A 34 -12.62 -2.77 1.49
N MET A 35 -11.93 -1.63 1.58
CA MET A 35 -12.46 -0.29 1.30
C MET A 35 -12.16 0.19 -0.14
N SER A 36 -11.77 -0.73 -1.03
CA SER A 36 -11.34 -0.40 -2.41
C SER A 36 -10.29 0.71 -2.44
N GLU A 37 -9.32 0.64 -1.52
CA GLU A 37 -8.21 1.59 -1.38
C GLU A 37 -8.61 3.04 -1.04
N SER A 38 -9.84 3.29 -0.61
CA SER A 38 -10.27 4.59 -0.08
C SER A 38 -9.76 4.77 1.35
N PHE A 39 -8.45 4.84 1.53
CA PHE A 39 -7.84 4.65 2.84
C PHE A 39 -6.88 5.76 3.28
N LEU A 40 -6.44 6.63 2.38
CA LEU A 40 -5.42 7.64 2.63
C LEU A 40 -5.71 8.54 3.85
N ALA A 41 -6.95 8.98 4.01
CA ALA A 41 -7.39 9.83 5.12
C ALA A 41 -7.97 9.04 6.32
N VAL A 42 -8.13 7.72 6.18
CA VAL A 42 -8.65 6.83 7.23
C VAL A 42 -7.52 6.24 8.07
N VAL A 43 -6.35 6.06 7.46
CA VAL A 43 -5.23 5.30 8.03
C VAL A 43 -4.81 5.83 9.41
N ASP A 44 -4.86 4.95 10.41
CA ASP A 44 -4.57 5.20 11.82
C ASP A 44 -3.79 4.04 12.47
N ASP A 45 -3.08 3.27 11.66
CA ASP A 45 -2.33 2.09 12.08
C ASP A 45 -0.98 1.97 11.34
N VAL A 46 -0.28 0.85 11.49
CA VAL A 46 1.05 0.61 10.91
C VAL A 46 1.05 0.66 9.38
N SER A 47 -0.10 0.43 8.73
CA SER A 47 -0.23 0.54 7.27
C SER A 47 -0.05 1.99 6.76
N SER A 48 -0.01 2.98 7.66
CA SER A 48 0.42 4.35 7.36
C SER A 48 1.80 4.41 6.71
N LEU A 49 2.69 3.46 7.01
CA LEU A 49 4.02 3.34 6.37
C LEU A 49 3.94 3.15 4.85
N TYR A 50 2.84 2.62 4.35
CA TYR A 50 2.56 2.46 2.94
C TYR A 50 1.68 3.58 2.37
N TRP A 51 0.57 3.91 3.07
CA TRP A 51 -0.47 4.79 2.54
C TRP A 51 -0.14 6.27 2.65
N ASN A 52 0.23 6.69 3.86
CA ASN A 52 0.47 8.09 4.18
C ASN A 52 1.35 8.19 5.43
N PRO A 53 2.63 8.52 5.31
CA PRO A 53 3.50 8.59 6.48
C PRO A 53 3.02 9.60 7.54
N ALA A 54 2.26 10.64 7.16
CA ALA A 54 1.66 11.54 8.14
C ALA A 54 0.63 10.84 9.04
N GLY A 55 -0.05 9.80 8.55
CA GLY A 55 -1.00 9.00 9.33
C GLY A 55 -0.38 8.27 10.53
N LEU A 56 0.94 8.12 10.58
CA LEU A 56 1.63 7.59 11.76
C LEU A 56 1.33 8.39 13.03
N THR A 57 1.07 9.69 12.92
CA THR A 57 0.75 10.53 14.08
C THR A 57 -0.60 10.17 14.71
N GLN A 58 -1.49 9.53 13.93
CA GLN A 58 -2.81 9.07 14.38
C GLN A 58 -2.77 7.75 15.17
N LEU A 59 -1.61 7.07 15.19
CA LEU A 59 -1.46 5.86 15.98
C LEU A 59 -1.63 6.19 17.47
N ASP A 60 -2.25 5.26 18.20
CA ASP A 60 -2.41 5.37 19.65
C ASP A 60 -1.11 5.74 20.36
N THR A 61 -1.20 6.36 21.52
CA THR A 61 -0.08 6.85 22.36
C THR A 61 0.91 5.75 22.80
N ASN A 62 0.72 4.53 22.34
CA ASN A 62 1.59 3.39 22.61
C ASN A 62 2.92 3.53 21.87
N LYS A 63 4.02 3.13 22.52
CA LYS A 63 5.36 3.35 21.98
C LYS A 63 5.68 2.47 20.77
N PHE A 64 5.21 1.23 20.75
CA PHE A 64 5.51 0.28 19.69
C PHE A 64 4.26 -0.30 19.06
N ASN A 65 4.23 -0.32 17.75
CA ASN A 65 3.21 -1.02 16.96
C ASN A 65 3.90 -1.87 15.89
N PHE A 66 3.32 -3.02 15.59
CA PHE A 66 3.80 -3.98 14.60
C PHE A 66 2.64 -4.37 13.69
N ALA A 67 2.93 -4.63 12.43
CA ALA A 67 1.97 -5.27 11.54
C ALA A 67 2.70 -6.22 10.58
N VAL A 68 1.99 -7.29 10.21
CA VAL A 68 2.38 -8.20 9.13
C VAL A 68 1.14 -8.49 8.32
N ASP A 69 1.26 -8.32 7.01
CA ASP A 69 0.19 -8.56 6.06
C ASP A 69 0.68 -9.51 4.97
N TYR A 70 -0.19 -10.40 4.56
CA TYR A 70 -0.01 -11.33 3.45
C TYR A 70 -1.10 -11.13 2.41
N THR A 71 -0.71 -10.99 1.17
CA THR A 71 -1.61 -10.92 0.02
C THR A 71 -1.36 -12.13 -0.86
N ASP A 72 -2.39 -12.96 -1.02
CA ASP A 72 -2.49 -13.94 -2.09
C ASP A 72 -2.97 -13.20 -3.35
N PHE A 73 -2.01 -12.95 -4.25
CA PHE A 73 -2.25 -12.17 -5.44
C PHE A 73 -2.53 -13.10 -6.64
N ALA A 74 -2.78 -12.53 -7.80
CA ALA A 74 -3.12 -13.30 -9.00
C ALA A 74 -1.99 -14.25 -9.46
N ALA A 75 -2.37 -15.32 -10.15
CA ALA A 75 -1.46 -16.26 -10.81
C ALA A 75 -0.42 -16.93 -9.89
N GLY A 76 -0.74 -17.12 -8.62
CA GLY A 76 0.16 -17.75 -7.64
C GLY A 76 1.28 -16.84 -7.14
N THR A 77 1.19 -15.54 -7.40
CA THR A 77 2.12 -14.54 -6.86
C THR A 77 1.69 -14.11 -5.46
N SER A 78 2.60 -13.60 -4.65
CA SER A 78 2.30 -13.14 -3.30
C SER A 78 3.00 -11.83 -2.97
N LEU A 79 2.36 -11.03 -2.11
CA LEU A 79 2.94 -9.83 -1.53
C LEU A 79 2.93 -9.94 -0.02
N ASN A 80 4.07 -9.71 0.60
CA ASN A 80 4.25 -9.69 2.03
C ASN A 80 4.62 -8.26 2.46
N PHE A 81 4.00 -7.79 3.52
CA PHE A 81 4.33 -6.52 4.14
C PHE A 81 4.60 -6.71 5.62
N ALA A 82 5.60 -6.03 6.12
CA ALA A 82 5.87 -5.95 7.55
C ALA A 82 6.25 -4.52 7.93
N GLY A 83 5.74 -4.06 9.06
CA GLY A 83 6.01 -2.73 9.54
C GLY A 83 6.16 -2.67 11.05
N VAL A 84 7.03 -1.77 11.50
CA VAL A 84 7.24 -1.45 12.91
C VAL A 84 7.25 0.05 13.06
N THR A 85 6.55 0.57 14.07
CA THR A 85 6.57 2.00 14.38
C THR A 85 6.94 2.23 15.83
N TYR A 86 7.65 3.33 16.08
CA TYR A 86 8.07 3.75 17.40
C TYR A 86 7.77 5.24 17.60
N ARG A 87 7.09 5.56 18.70
CA ARG A 87 6.83 6.94 19.11
C ARG A 87 8.01 7.47 19.92
N ILE A 88 8.74 8.43 19.34
CA ILE A 88 9.91 9.06 19.98
C ILE A 88 9.45 10.01 21.11
N ASN A 89 8.47 10.84 20.79
CA ASN A 89 7.83 11.80 21.73
C ASN A 89 6.37 11.99 21.31
N ASP A 90 5.65 12.88 22.02
CA ASP A 90 4.21 13.06 21.82
C ASP A 90 3.84 13.41 20.37
N ASN A 91 4.72 14.10 19.64
CA ASN A 91 4.45 14.64 18.31
C ASN A 91 5.28 14.00 17.19
N THR A 92 6.16 13.03 17.51
CA THR A 92 7.10 12.48 16.51
C THR A 92 7.13 10.97 16.55
N LEU A 93 6.93 10.35 15.41
CA LEU A 93 7.01 8.90 15.21
C LEU A 93 8.01 8.57 14.10
N VAL A 94 8.64 7.43 14.26
CA VAL A 94 9.45 6.80 13.22
C VAL A 94 8.92 5.42 12.92
N GLY A 95 9.20 4.94 11.72
CA GLY A 95 8.80 3.59 11.34
C GLY A 95 9.76 2.99 10.33
N VAL A 96 9.75 1.67 10.27
CA VAL A 96 10.47 0.88 9.28
C VAL A 96 9.47 -0.07 8.64
N SER A 97 9.53 -0.20 7.33
CA SER A 97 8.66 -1.11 6.56
C SER A 97 9.47 -1.96 5.60
N MET A 98 8.95 -3.15 5.33
CA MET A 98 9.41 -4.03 4.29
C MET A 98 8.21 -4.47 3.46
N GLN A 99 8.34 -4.41 2.14
CA GLN A 99 7.40 -4.95 1.18
C GLN A 99 8.16 -5.91 0.27
N TYR A 100 7.69 -7.14 0.17
CA TYR A 100 8.34 -8.20 -0.61
C TYR A 100 7.31 -8.87 -1.52
N PHE A 101 7.53 -8.79 -2.81
CA PHE A 101 6.72 -9.44 -3.84
C PHE A 101 7.48 -10.65 -4.38
N ASP A 102 6.78 -11.77 -4.51
CA ASP A 102 7.30 -13.01 -5.08
C ASP A 102 6.37 -13.45 -6.21
N ALA A 103 6.90 -13.43 -7.42
CA ALA A 103 6.17 -13.91 -8.61
C ALA A 103 6.15 -15.44 -8.74
N GLY A 104 6.77 -16.15 -7.79
CA GLY A 104 6.87 -17.59 -7.83
C GLY A 104 7.96 -18.10 -8.75
N GLU A 105 7.96 -19.41 -8.95
CA GLU A 105 8.92 -20.10 -9.79
C GLU A 105 8.34 -20.24 -11.21
N MET A 106 9.15 -19.91 -12.22
CA MET A 106 8.77 -19.93 -13.63
C MET A 106 9.74 -20.80 -14.42
N ASP A 107 9.21 -21.60 -15.34
CA ASP A 107 10.04 -22.44 -16.23
C ASP A 107 10.76 -21.58 -17.27
N VAL A 108 12.03 -21.88 -17.47
CA VAL A 108 12.79 -21.35 -18.61
C VAL A 108 12.35 -22.08 -19.87
N THR A 109 11.76 -21.36 -20.81
CA THR A 109 11.32 -21.87 -22.10
C THR A 109 12.19 -21.33 -23.22
N THR A 110 12.32 -22.08 -24.30
CA THR A 110 13.00 -21.67 -25.54
C THR A 110 12.13 -22.01 -26.75
N GLU A 111 12.47 -21.49 -27.93
CA GLU A 111 11.76 -21.83 -29.18
C GLU A 111 11.72 -23.33 -29.44
N PHE A 112 12.76 -24.06 -29.01
CA PHE A 112 12.88 -25.53 -29.23
C PHE A 112 12.29 -26.34 -28.06
N LEU A 113 12.12 -25.75 -26.89
CA LEU A 113 11.59 -26.37 -25.68
C LEU A 113 10.49 -25.49 -25.06
N PRO A 114 9.32 -25.37 -25.73
CA PRO A 114 8.25 -24.46 -25.31
C PRO A 114 7.56 -24.90 -24.01
N PHE A 115 7.74 -26.16 -23.60
CA PHE A 115 7.18 -26.70 -22.34
C PHE A 115 8.19 -26.71 -21.18
N GLY A 116 9.34 -26.03 -21.35
CA GLY A 116 10.38 -25.91 -20.35
C GLY A 116 11.67 -26.64 -20.67
N THR A 117 12.79 -26.04 -20.27
CA THR A 117 14.14 -26.62 -20.40
C THR A 117 14.51 -27.52 -19.22
N GLY A 118 13.66 -27.58 -18.19
CA GLY A 118 13.95 -28.20 -16.90
C GLY A 118 14.70 -27.26 -15.93
N GLN A 119 14.98 -26.03 -16.36
CA GLN A 119 15.51 -24.97 -15.51
C GLN A 119 14.38 -24.01 -15.12
N THR A 120 14.49 -23.44 -13.93
CA THR A 120 13.53 -22.46 -13.42
C THR A 120 14.23 -21.18 -13.00
N PHE A 121 13.49 -20.07 -12.96
CA PHE A 121 13.94 -18.80 -12.42
C PHE A 121 12.84 -18.19 -11.54
N ARG A 122 13.22 -17.23 -10.72
CA ARG A 122 12.30 -16.43 -9.90
C ARG A 122 12.39 -14.95 -10.28
N ALA A 123 11.25 -14.27 -10.17
CA ALA A 123 11.20 -12.82 -10.13
C ALA A 123 10.77 -12.39 -8.74
N THR A 124 11.53 -11.49 -8.13
CA THR A 124 11.28 -11.01 -6.78
C THR A 124 11.55 -9.52 -6.68
N ASP A 125 10.71 -8.83 -5.91
CA ASP A 125 10.85 -7.41 -5.68
C ASP A 125 10.89 -7.12 -4.18
N LEU A 126 11.76 -6.21 -3.77
CA LEU A 126 11.96 -5.81 -2.39
C LEU A 126 11.88 -4.29 -2.26
N GLY A 127 11.09 -3.82 -1.30
CA GLY A 127 11.05 -2.43 -0.84
C GLY A 127 11.37 -2.36 0.65
N LEU A 128 12.35 -1.55 1.04
CA LEU A 128 12.68 -1.26 2.44
C LEU A 128 12.50 0.23 2.70
N GLY A 129 11.64 0.59 3.63
CA GLY A 129 11.29 1.97 3.95
C GLY A 129 11.69 2.40 5.35
N ILE A 130 12.12 3.65 5.47
CA ILE A 130 12.29 4.34 6.76
C ILE A 130 11.42 5.59 6.71
N SER A 131 10.53 5.74 7.69
CA SER A 131 9.55 6.82 7.76
C SER A 131 9.76 7.68 8.99
N LEU A 132 9.50 8.97 8.84
CA LEU A 132 9.42 9.95 9.91
C LEU A 132 8.13 10.73 9.76
N ALA A 133 7.35 10.82 10.85
CA ALA A 133 6.14 11.63 10.91
C ALA A 133 6.19 12.59 12.08
N LYS A 134 5.63 13.78 11.88
CA LYS A 134 5.56 14.81 12.91
C LYS A 134 4.21 15.52 12.85
N GLU A 135 3.61 15.65 14.02
CA GLU A 135 2.47 16.52 14.26
C GLU A 135 3.01 17.94 14.44
N LEU A 136 2.64 18.85 13.54
CA LEU A 136 3.08 20.24 13.55
C LEU A 136 2.12 21.14 14.34
N THR A 137 0.83 20.81 14.28
CA THR A 137 -0.23 21.40 15.10
C THR A 137 -1.23 20.30 15.44
N ASP A 138 -2.14 20.54 16.39
CA ASP A 138 -3.20 19.60 16.77
C ASP A 138 -4.07 19.13 15.58
N GLN A 139 -4.03 19.84 14.47
CA GLN A 139 -4.82 19.54 13.27
C GLN A 139 -3.98 19.12 12.08
N PHE A 140 -2.67 19.37 12.07
CA PHE A 140 -1.85 19.20 10.89
C PHE A 140 -0.63 18.34 11.15
N SER A 141 -0.53 17.26 10.41
CA SER A 141 0.58 16.32 10.44
C SER A 141 1.26 16.21 9.07
N PHE A 142 2.56 15.98 9.11
CA PHE A 142 3.42 15.77 7.97
C PHE A 142 4.28 14.52 8.17
N GLY A 143 4.54 13.79 7.08
CA GLY A 143 5.42 12.64 7.11
C GLY A 143 6.21 12.46 5.83
N VAL A 144 7.38 11.84 5.96
CA VAL A 144 8.24 11.46 4.84
C VAL A 144 8.71 10.03 5.01
N THR A 145 8.88 9.34 3.88
CA THR A 145 9.50 8.02 3.83
C THR A 145 10.59 8.02 2.76
N ALA A 146 11.74 7.42 3.07
CA ALA A 146 12.74 7.06 2.10
C ALA A 146 12.72 5.55 1.94
N LYS A 147 12.60 5.05 0.69
CA LYS A 147 12.52 3.62 0.38
C LYS A 147 13.65 3.23 -0.57
N TYR A 148 14.41 2.21 -0.20
CA TYR A 148 15.25 1.46 -1.12
C TYR A 148 14.39 0.39 -1.80
N VAL A 149 14.44 0.31 -3.11
CA VAL A 149 13.67 -0.65 -3.92
C VAL A 149 14.60 -1.43 -4.84
N ARG A 150 14.31 -2.72 -4.99
CA ARG A 150 15.05 -3.63 -5.85
C ARG A 150 14.10 -4.60 -6.54
N GLU A 151 14.28 -4.78 -7.83
CA GLU A 151 13.66 -5.82 -8.65
C GLU A 151 14.75 -6.77 -9.16
N ASP A 152 14.52 -8.06 -9.01
CA ASP A 152 15.38 -9.11 -9.55
C ASP A 152 14.55 -9.99 -10.50
N LEU A 153 14.91 -10.02 -11.77
CA LEU A 153 14.29 -10.84 -12.80
C LEU A 153 15.36 -11.69 -13.51
N ALA A 154 15.48 -12.94 -13.10
CA ALA A 154 16.51 -13.86 -13.61
C ALA A 154 17.94 -13.26 -13.52
N ALA A 155 18.55 -12.94 -14.65
CA ALA A 155 19.90 -12.37 -14.73
C ALA A 155 19.93 -10.82 -14.71
N VAL A 156 18.77 -10.17 -14.69
CA VAL A 156 18.63 -8.70 -14.71
C VAL A 156 18.15 -8.21 -13.37
N HIS A 157 18.72 -7.12 -12.90
CA HIS A 157 18.29 -6.47 -11.66
C HIS A 157 18.21 -4.96 -11.85
N ASN A 158 17.31 -4.35 -11.12
CA ASN A 158 17.19 -2.89 -11.04
C ASN A 158 17.04 -2.44 -9.59
N GLN A 159 17.60 -1.30 -9.25
CA GLN A 159 17.53 -0.76 -7.89
C GLN A 159 17.40 0.76 -7.90
N ASN A 160 16.70 1.30 -6.91
CA ASN A 160 16.45 2.72 -6.82
C ASN A 160 16.24 3.15 -5.35
N VAL A 161 16.26 4.46 -5.13
CA VAL A 161 15.80 5.08 -3.90
C VAL A 161 14.64 6.01 -4.26
N VAL A 162 13.50 5.78 -3.63
CA VAL A 162 12.28 6.56 -3.85
C VAL A 162 11.77 7.17 -2.53
N PHE A 163 11.00 8.23 -2.64
CA PHE A 163 10.52 9.00 -1.50
C PHE A 163 8.99 9.07 -1.51
N ASP A 164 8.41 9.04 -0.32
CA ASP A 164 7.01 9.37 -0.12
C ASP A 164 6.90 10.63 0.75
N PHE A 165 5.92 11.44 0.43
CA PHE A 165 5.55 12.62 1.20
C PHE A 165 4.06 12.55 1.51
N GLY A 166 3.69 12.81 2.77
CA GLY A 166 2.31 12.78 3.19
C GLY A 166 1.94 13.94 4.09
N PHE A 167 0.69 14.38 3.93
CA PHE A 167 0.04 15.37 4.79
C PHE A 167 -1.29 14.84 5.25
N GLN A 168 -1.67 15.20 6.47
CA GLN A 168 -2.98 14.93 7.01
C GLN A 168 -3.47 16.15 7.78
N TYR A 169 -4.72 16.52 7.54
CA TYR A 169 -5.38 17.64 8.20
C TYR A 169 -6.71 17.20 8.79
N ASP A 170 -6.88 17.43 10.10
CA ASP A 170 -8.13 17.23 10.82
C ASP A 170 -8.93 18.54 10.81
N ILE A 171 -10.10 18.51 10.17
CA ILE A 171 -10.98 19.69 10.04
C ILE A 171 -11.72 19.99 11.36
N GLY A 172 -11.74 19.03 12.30
CA GLY A 172 -12.37 19.20 13.62
C GLY A 172 -13.91 19.10 13.63
N ILE A 173 -14.56 18.94 12.47
CA ILE A 173 -16.01 18.77 12.35
C ILE A 173 -16.32 17.32 12.02
N GLN A 174 -17.07 16.61 12.86
CA GLN A 174 -17.44 15.20 12.68
C GLN A 174 -16.25 14.28 12.38
N ASN A 175 -15.09 14.54 12.99
CA ASN A 175 -13.82 13.87 12.69
C ASN A 175 -13.53 13.81 11.18
N THR A 176 -13.80 14.88 10.47
CA THR A 176 -13.50 14.99 9.05
C THR A 176 -12.01 15.18 8.86
N ARG A 177 -11.42 14.34 8.05
CA ARG A 177 -9.98 14.32 7.76
C ARG A 177 -9.77 14.46 6.26
N PHE A 178 -8.76 15.24 5.92
CA PHE A 178 -8.26 15.42 4.57
C PHE A 178 -6.80 14.99 4.51
N ALA A 179 -6.41 14.28 3.47
CA ALA A 179 -5.05 13.81 3.32
C ALA A 179 -4.57 13.95 1.86
N VAL A 180 -3.29 14.24 1.71
CA VAL A 180 -2.59 14.27 0.43
C VAL A 180 -1.32 13.47 0.58
N ALA A 181 -1.00 12.65 -0.42
CA ALA A 181 0.28 11.97 -0.50
C ALA A 181 0.82 11.93 -1.92
N ILE A 182 2.14 12.00 -2.02
CA ILE A 182 2.91 11.65 -3.21
C ILE A 182 3.73 10.44 -2.81
N SER A 183 3.50 9.32 -3.48
CA SER A 183 4.21 8.06 -3.20
C SER A 183 5.13 7.70 -4.36
N ASN A 184 6.25 7.06 -4.02
CA ASN A 184 7.23 6.54 -4.96
C ASN A 184 7.82 7.62 -5.89
N PHE A 185 8.08 8.81 -5.36
CA PHE A 185 8.77 9.85 -6.10
C PHE A 185 10.27 9.54 -6.18
N GLY A 186 10.84 9.50 -7.37
CA GLY A 186 12.26 9.17 -7.56
C GLY A 186 12.74 9.47 -8.98
N PHE A 187 13.97 9.05 -9.26
CA PHE A 187 14.61 9.23 -10.56
C PHE A 187 14.50 7.96 -11.40
N ASN A 188 14.64 8.10 -12.72
CA ASN A 188 14.77 6.96 -13.62
C ASN A 188 16.07 6.22 -13.34
N THR A 189 16.07 4.91 -13.49
CA THR A 189 17.27 4.07 -13.37
C THR A 189 17.35 3.10 -14.52
N GLN A 190 18.57 2.69 -14.82
CA GLN A 190 18.84 1.71 -15.87
C GLN A 190 19.09 0.34 -15.23
N PRO A 191 18.39 -0.72 -15.66
CA PRO A 191 18.66 -2.07 -15.20
C PRO A 191 20.09 -2.51 -15.54
N GLY A 192 20.66 -3.35 -14.67
CA GLY A 192 21.94 -3.99 -14.86
C GLY A 192 21.78 -5.50 -15.05
N GLY A 193 22.78 -6.14 -15.63
CA GLY A 193 22.80 -7.58 -15.88
C GLY A 193 23.09 -7.90 -17.35
N GLU A 194 23.03 -9.18 -17.69
CA GLU A 194 23.30 -9.67 -19.05
C GLU A 194 22.26 -10.72 -19.44
N ILE A 195 21.70 -10.59 -20.62
CA ILE A 195 20.79 -11.60 -21.20
C ILE A 195 21.50 -12.21 -22.42
N VAL A 196 21.65 -13.52 -22.42
CA VAL A 196 22.11 -14.26 -23.60
C VAL A 196 20.89 -14.59 -24.44
N VAL A 197 20.84 -14.01 -25.64
CA VAL A 197 19.81 -14.33 -26.64
C VAL A 197 20.37 -15.39 -27.55
N LEU A 198 19.79 -16.59 -27.50
CA LEU A 198 20.15 -17.73 -28.37
C LEU A 198 19.56 -17.51 -29.74
N ASN A 199 20.40 -17.28 -30.73
CA ASN A 199 20.02 -17.17 -32.14
C ASN A 199 20.55 -18.35 -32.94
N LEU A 200 19.84 -18.72 -34.00
CA LEU A 200 20.24 -19.85 -34.90
C LEU A 200 21.63 -19.70 -35.56
N SER A 201 22.13 -18.47 -35.65
CA SER A 201 23.41 -18.18 -36.33
C SER A 201 24.54 -17.73 -35.39
N ASN A 202 24.21 -17.13 -34.26
CA ASN A 202 25.20 -16.69 -33.28
C ASN A 202 24.48 -16.23 -32.00
N ASP A 203 24.98 -16.61 -30.83
CA ASP A 203 24.50 -16.10 -29.56
C ASP A 203 24.89 -14.62 -29.43
N SER A 204 23.95 -13.80 -29.03
CA SER A 204 24.18 -12.38 -28.73
C SER A 204 23.93 -12.08 -27.27
N THR A 205 24.79 -11.27 -26.66
CA THR A 205 24.62 -10.78 -25.29
C THR A 205 24.04 -9.38 -25.34
N VAL A 206 22.93 -9.17 -24.62
CA VAL A 206 22.32 -7.87 -24.41
C VAL A 206 22.62 -7.44 -22.97
N ASN A 207 23.30 -6.30 -22.81
CA ASN A 207 23.69 -5.70 -21.54
C ASN A 207 23.35 -4.20 -21.46
N GLU A 208 22.75 -3.66 -22.51
CA GLU A 208 22.25 -2.29 -22.53
C GLU A 208 20.72 -2.29 -22.46
N PHE A 209 20.17 -1.71 -21.41
CA PHE A 209 18.74 -1.60 -21.17
C PHE A 209 18.28 -0.15 -21.23
N THR A 210 17.03 0.07 -21.58
CA THR A 210 16.41 1.40 -21.53
C THR A 210 16.17 1.82 -20.08
N GLU A 211 16.29 3.12 -19.80
CA GLU A 211 15.91 3.67 -18.50
C GLU A 211 14.45 3.40 -18.18
N ILE A 212 14.20 3.05 -16.92
CA ILE A 212 12.88 2.75 -16.38
C ILE A 212 12.51 3.84 -15.37
N ALA A 213 11.31 4.40 -15.54
CA ALA A 213 10.76 5.38 -14.63
C ALA A 213 10.12 4.72 -13.39
N VAL A 214 10.01 5.46 -12.30
CA VAL A 214 9.32 5.02 -11.08
C VAL A 214 7.81 5.25 -11.17
N PRO A 215 6.97 4.39 -10.54
CA PRO A 215 5.51 4.49 -10.58
C PRO A 215 5.02 5.51 -9.54
N THR A 216 5.31 6.78 -9.75
CA THR A 216 4.86 7.84 -8.85
C THR A 216 3.34 7.96 -8.85
N VAL A 217 2.74 8.04 -7.66
CA VAL A 217 1.29 8.19 -7.50
C VAL A 217 1.00 9.40 -6.62
N PHE A 218 0.22 10.33 -7.15
CA PHE A 218 -0.41 11.37 -6.35
C PHE A 218 -1.75 10.88 -5.84
N ARG A 219 -2.00 11.04 -4.53
CA ARG A 219 -3.24 10.61 -3.87
C ARG A 219 -3.86 11.74 -3.10
N LEU A 220 -5.18 11.80 -3.14
CA LEU A 220 -6.01 12.76 -2.44
C LEU A 220 -7.13 12.01 -1.74
N GLY A 221 -7.24 12.14 -0.43
CA GLY A 221 -8.20 11.42 0.40
C GLY A 221 -9.03 12.34 1.27
N PHE A 222 -10.28 11.97 1.47
CA PHE A 222 -11.21 12.61 2.37
C PHE A 222 -11.97 11.55 3.15
N ALA A 223 -12.10 11.71 4.46
CA ALA A 223 -12.82 10.79 5.32
C ALA A 223 -13.59 11.53 6.40
N TRP A 224 -14.73 10.99 6.81
CA TRP A 224 -15.51 11.51 7.93
C TRP A 224 -16.22 10.39 8.67
N ASP A 225 -16.42 10.58 9.97
CA ASP A 225 -17.16 9.65 10.81
C ASP A 225 -18.63 10.06 10.82
N ALA A 226 -19.44 9.46 9.95
CA ALA A 226 -20.89 9.73 9.83
C ALA A 226 -21.66 9.37 11.11
N ILE A 227 -21.19 8.34 11.82
CA ILE A 227 -21.70 7.93 13.12
C ILE A 227 -20.49 7.67 14.03
N LYS A 228 -20.49 8.24 15.21
CA LYS A 228 -19.48 7.94 16.23
C LYS A 228 -20.09 8.01 17.62
N ASN A 229 -20.25 6.85 18.24
CA ASN A 229 -20.69 6.72 19.64
C ASN A 229 -20.01 5.49 20.28
N ASP A 230 -20.29 5.23 21.55
CA ASP A 230 -19.65 4.14 22.32
C ASP A 230 -19.83 2.73 21.71
N LYS A 231 -20.85 2.53 20.88
CA LYS A 231 -21.17 1.22 20.33
C LYS A 231 -21.00 1.12 18.82
N HIS A 232 -21.09 2.23 18.12
CA HIS A 232 -21.13 2.26 16.65
C HIS A 232 -20.21 3.34 16.14
N ILE A 233 -19.39 2.99 15.17
CA ILE A 233 -18.64 3.92 14.35
C ILE A 233 -18.94 3.62 12.88
N LEU A 234 -19.23 4.63 12.10
CA LEU A 234 -19.40 4.53 10.66
C LEU A 234 -18.51 5.59 10.01
N THR A 235 -17.43 5.12 9.41
CA THR A 235 -16.49 5.96 8.67
C THR A 235 -16.75 5.80 7.18
N THR A 236 -16.85 6.91 6.47
CA THR A 236 -16.94 6.95 5.00
C THR A 236 -15.73 7.67 4.47
N ALA A 237 -15.17 7.16 3.38
CA ALA A 237 -13.99 7.71 2.75
C ALA A 237 -14.13 7.82 1.23
N LEU A 238 -13.51 8.85 0.68
CA LEU A 238 -13.36 9.08 -0.76
C LEU A 238 -11.88 9.24 -1.06
N GLN A 239 -11.42 8.69 -2.19
CA GLN A 239 -10.04 8.83 -2.63
C GLN A 239 -9.95 8.99 -4.13
N LEU A 240 -9.04 9.87 -4.55
CA LEU A 240 -8.54 10.01 -5.91
C LEU A 240 -7.11 9.50 -5.96
N ASN A 241 -6.81 8.63 -6.90
CA ASN A 241 -5.45 8.22 -7.26
C ASN A 241 -5.13 8.73 -8.67
N HIS A 242 -4.00 9.40 -8.81
CA HIS A 242 -3.48 9.88 -10.09
C HIS A 242 -2.05 9.35 -10.27
N PRO A 243 -1.90 8.13 -10.82
CA PRO A 243 -0.60 7.55 -11.14
C PRO A 243 -0.01 8.19 -12.41
N THR A 244 1.33 8.21 -12.50
CA THR A 244 2.03 8.74 -13.69
C THR A 244 1.98 7.80 -14.90
N ASP A 245 1.65 6.53 -14.68
CA ASP A 245 1.71 5.44 -15.65
C ASP A 245 0.38 4.71 -15.88
N ASN A 246 -0.73 5.28 -15.44
CA ASN A 246 -2.05 4.71 -15.64
C ASN A 246 -3.14 5.79 -15.53
N ASN A 247 -4.40 5.44 -15.82
CA ASN A 247 -5.55 6.31 -15.67
C ASN A 247 -5.86 6.63 -14.21
N GLU A 248 -6.50 7.78 -13.97
CA GLU A 248 -6.99 8.13 -12.65
C GLU A 248 -8.08 7.17 -12.18
N THR A 249 -8.08 6.88 -10.90
CA THR A 249 -9.13 6.12 -10.25
C THR A 249 -9.76 6.89 -9.11
N TYR A 250 -11.07 6.72 -8.96
CA TYR A 250 -11.85 7.28 -7.86
C TYR A 250 -12.42 6.13 -7.05
N SER A 251 -12.29 6.19 -5.76
CA SER A 251 -12.84 5.13 -4.90
C SER A 251 -13.64 5.70 -3.75
N ILE A 252 -14.63 4.91 -3.32
CA ILE A 252 -15.42 5.14 -2.12
C ILE A 252 -15.33 3.92 -1.23
N GLY A 253 -15.13 4.14 0.06
CA GLY A 253 -15.07 3.08 1.07
C GLY A 253 -15.93 3.41 2.27
N VAL A 254 -16.43 2.37 2.90
CA VAL A 254 -17.23 2.45 4.13
C VAL A 254 -16.71 1.42 5.12
N GLU A 255 -16.45 1.85 6.34
CA GLU A 255 -16.09 0.98 7.47
C GLU A 255 -17.13 1.17 8.57
N TYR A 256 -17.76 0.07 8.99
CA TYR A 256 -18.67 0.03 10.12
C TYR A 256 -18.05 -0.78 11.26
N GLY A 257 -17.88 -0.15 12.42
CA GLY A 257 -17.40 -0.77 13.65
C GLY A 257 -18.51 -0.94 14.68
N TRP A 258 -18.61 -2.15 15.26
CA TRP A 258 -19.52 -2.46 16.35
C TRP A 258 -18.78 -2.74 17.65
N LYS A 259 -19.08 -1.95 18.67
CA LYS A 259 -18.45 -1.99 20.01
C LYS A 259 -16.92 -1.85 19.98
N HIS A 260 -16.38 -1.27 18.90
CA HIS A 260 -14.93 -1.18 18.64
C HIS A 260 -14.21 -2.55 18.66
N ILE A 261 -14.96 -3.63 18.39
CA ILE A 261 -14.44 -5.01 18.36
C ILE A 261 -14.57 -5.60 16.96
N PHE A 262 -15.75 -5.51 16.36
CA PHE A 262 -16.03 -6.09 15.05
C PHE A 262 -16.19 -5.00 14.01
N TYR A 263 -15.56 -5.20 12.87
CA TYR A 263 -15.58 -4.27 11.74
C TYR A 263 -16.05 -4.99 10.48
N ALA A 264 -16.94 -4.37 9.74
CA ALA A 264 -17.35 -4.77 8.40
C ALA A 264 -17.01 -3.63 7.44
N ARG A 265 -16.49 -3.97 6.27
CA ARG A 265 -16.00 -2.99 5.29
C ARG A 265 -16.47 -3.33 3.90
N THR A 266 -16.72 -2.31 3.12
CA THR A 266 -16.99 -2.43 1.69
C THR A 266 -16.49 -1.19 0.98
N GLY A 267 -16.18 -1.33 -0.30
CA GLY A 267 -15.76 -0.23 -1.13
C GLY A 267 -15.97 -0.51 -2.61
N TYR A 268 -15.83 0.53 -3.41
CA TYR A 268 -15.96 0.45 -4.86
C TYR A 268 -15.01 1.44 -5.54
N THR A 269 -14.33 0.99 -6.59
CA THR A 269 -13.45 1.83 -7.40
C THR A 269 -14.09 2.10 -8.76
N PHE A 270 -14.16 3.37 -9.12
CA PHE A 270 -14.66 3.86 -10.41
C PHE A 270 -13.48 4.11 -11.38
N ALA A 271 -13.79 4.20 -12.66
CA ALA A 271 -12.83 4.51 -13.73
C ALA A 271 -11.67 3.50 -13.84
N THR A 272 -12.00 2.21 -13.74
CA THR A 272 -11.07 1.12 -14.02
C THR A 272 -11.40 0.47 -15.35
N ASP A 273 -10.39 0.21 -16.19
CA ASP A 273 -10.57 -0.46 -17.50
C ASP A 273 -10.94 -1.94 -17.36
N SER A 274 -10.62 -2.53 -16.21
CA SER A 274 -10.81 -3.97 -15.94
C SER A 274 -12.16 -4.34 -15.34
N GLY A 275 -13.12 -3.41 -15.26
CA GLY A 275 -14.40 -3.63 -14.58
C GLY A 275 -14.21 -3.77 -13.07
N ALA A 276 -14.85 -2.91 -12.30
CA ALA A 276 -14.75 -2.94 -10.85
C ALA A 276 -15.87 -3.80 -10.25
N PHE A 277 -15.51 -4.67 -9.31
CA PHE A 277 -16.45 -5.29 -8.40
C PHE A 277 -16.31 -4.65 -7.02
N PRO A 278 -17.38 -4.61 -6.21
CA PRO A 278 -17.27 -4.17 -4.83
C PRO A 278 -16.26 -5.04 -4.06
N ALA A 279 -15.41 -4.39 -3.27
CA ALA A 279 -14.55 -5.06 -2.32
C ALA A 279 -15.29 -5.24 -0.99
N PHE A 280 -14.92 -6.27 -0.24
CA PHE A 280 -15.49 -6.58 1.07
C PHE A 280 -14.40 -7.02 2.03
N GLY A 281 -14.67 -6.88 3.32
CA GLY A 281 -13.78 -7.40 4.35
C GLY A 281 -14.32 -7.26 5.75
N PHE A 282 -13.64 -7.95 6.65
CA PHE A 282 -13.99 -8.02 8.06
C PHE A 282 -12.74 -7.82 8.91
N GLY A 283 -12.93 -7.26 10.09
CA GLY A 283 -11.88 -7.10 11.06
C GLY A 283 -12.36 -7.36 12.48
N THR A 284 -11.43 -7.72 13.34
CA THR A 284 -11.67 -7.78 14.78
C THR A 284 -10.51 -7.17 15.54
N TRP A 285 -10.84 -6.33 16.53
CA TRP A 285 -9.87 -5.67 17.38
C TRP A 285 -10.07 -6.14 18.81
N ILE A 286 -9.07 -6.77 19.35
CA ILE A 286 -9.12 -7.42 20.66
C ILE A 286 -8.18 -6.68 21.61
N ASN A 287 -8.78 -5.93 22.53
CA ASN A 287 -8.03 -5.23 23.59
C ASN A 287 -7.84 -6.17 24.77
N ARG A 288 -6.59 -6.38 25.18
CA ARG A 288 -6.20 -7.17 26.32
C ARG A 288 -5.20 -6.41 27.19
N ARG A 289 -5.00 -6.89 28.41
CA ARG A 289 -4.03 -6.29 29.35
C ARG A 289 -2.59 -6.25 28.81
N PHE A 290 -2.24 -7.14 27.92
CA PHE A 290 -0.92 -7.23 27.29
C PHE A 290 -0.80 -6.44 25.98
N GLY A 291 -1.88 -5.85 25.47
CA GLY A 291 -1.90 -5.03 24.23
C GLY A 291 -3.17 -5.18 23.42
N GLN A 292 -3.18 -4.54 22.27
CA GLN A 292 -4.26 -4.64 21.29
C GLN A 292 -3.78 -5.50 20.11
N ILE A 293 -4.61 -6.45 19.73
CA ILE A 293 -4.44 -7.26 18.51
C ILE A 293 -5.54 -6.85 17.53
N LYS A 294 -5.16 -6.53 16.30
CA LYS A 294 -6.07 -6.31 15.18
C LYS A 294 -5.87 -7.44 14.17
N LEU A 295 -6.96 -8.04 13.72
CA LEU A 295 -6.99 -9.03 12.66
C LEU A 295 -7.90 -8.51 11.57
N ASP A 296 -7.40 -8.39 10.36
CA ASP A 296 -8.13 -7.85 9.24
C ASP A 296 -8.04 -8.80 8.04
N TYR A 297 -9.17 -9.00 7.38
CA TYR A 297 -9.26 -9.75 6.14
C TYR A 297 -10.03 -8.92 5.12
N GLY A 298 -9.50 -8.85 3.92
CA GLY A 298 -10.12 -8.18 2.80
C GLY A 298 -10.01 -9.02 1.53
N PHE A 299 -11.03 -8.95 0.70
CA PHE A 299 -10.99 -9.53 -0.63
C PHE A 299 -11.58 -8.60 -1.67
N ASN A 300 -11.00 -8.63 -2.83
CA ASN A 300 -11.51 -7.94 -4.02
C ASN A 300 -11.37 -8.85 -5.24
N TYR A 301 -12.26 -8.65 -6.19
CA TYR A 301 -12.26 -9.39 -7.45
C TYR A 301 -11.88 -8.46 -8.60
N LEU A 302 -10.81 -8.81 -9.31
CA LEU A 302 -10.39 -8.13 -10.52
C LEU A 302 -10.75 -9.00 -11.72
N THR A 303 -11.50 -8.45 -12.70
CA THR A 303 -12.06 -9.19 -13.84
C THR A 303 -11.05 -10.06 -14.58
N ASN A 304 -9.82 -9.56 -14.74
CA ASN A 304 -8.78 -10.24 -15.50
C ASN A 304 -7.80 -11.06 -14.66
N LEU A 305 -7.76 -10.83 -13.34
CA LEU A 305 -6.79 -11.44 -12.42
C LEU A 305 -7.45 -12.40 -11.41
N GLY A 306 -8.79 -12.38 -11.29
CA GLY A 306 -9.51 -13.22 -10.33
C GLY A 306 -9.63 -12.61 -8.94
N MET A 307 -9.77 -13.47 -7.95
CA MET A 307 -9.93 -13.08 -6.55
C MET A 307 -8.57 -12.84 -5.89
N ILE A 308 -8.44 -11.72 -5.20
CA ILE A 308 -7.27 -11.36 -4.40
C ILE A 308 -7.70 -11.38 -2.94
N ASN A 309 -6.96 -12.12 -2.11
CA ASN A 309 -7.21 -12.26 -0.70
C ASN A 309 -6.07 -11.63 0.11
N LYS A 310 -6.41 -10.86 1.12
CA LYS A 310 -5.45 -10.20 2.00
C LYS A 310 -5.80 -10.45 3.45
N ILE A 311 -4.80 -10.84 4.22
CA ILE A 311 -4.92 -11.06 5.67
C ILE A 311 -3.83 -10.28 6.38
N GLY A 312 -4.19 -9.58 7.44
CA GLY A 312 -3.27 -8.77 8.23
C GLY A 312 -3.43 -9.03 9.72
N ILE A 313 -2.31 -8.93 10.42
CA ILE A 313 -2.24 -8.98 11.88
C ILE A 313 -1.44 -7.77 12.34
N ALA A 314 -2.04 -6.93 13.18
CA ALA A 314 -1.34 -5.85 13.84
C ALA A 314 -1.38 -6.02 15.35
N TYR A 315 -0.29 -5.63 16.00
CA TYR A 315 -0.14 -5.68 17.44
C TYR A 315 0.40 -4.37 17.99
N THR A 316 -0.27 -3.85 19.00
CA THR A 316 0.10 -2.62 19.69
C THR A 316 0.45 -2.94 21.14
N LEU A 317 1.69 -2.63 21.55
CA LEU A 317 2.16 -2.86 22.92
C LEU A 317 1.50 -1.87 23.90
N PRO A 318 1.08 -2.31 25.10
CA PRO A 318 0.50 -1.43 26.09
C PRO A 318 1.52 -0.44 26.63
N ASN A 319 1.07 0.76 26.95
CA ASN A 319 1.92 1.77 27.59
C ASN A 319 2.14 1.40 29.06
N SER A 320 3.31 0.91 29.42
CA SER A 320 3.66 0.49 30.78
C SER A 320 3.67 1.66 31.80
N PHE A 321 3.70 2.89 31.35
CA PHE A 321 3.76 4.08 32.20
C PHE A 321 2.41 4.56 32.75
N LYS A 322 1.28 4.23 32.15
CA LYS A 322 -0.04 4.59 32.69
C LYS A 322 -0.49 3.72 33.87
N GLN A 323 0.05 2.52 34.03
CA GLN A 323 -0.35 1.62 35.13
C GLN A 323 0.27 1.95 36.50
N SER A 324 1.30 2.80 36.57
CA SER A 324 1.90 3.18 37.86
C SER A 324 1.17 4.32 38.57
N ASN A 325 0.44 5.18 37.83
CA ASN A 325 -0.26 6.32 38.43
C ASN A 325 -1.70 6.04 38.86
N GLU A 326 -2.29 4.91 38.47
CA GLU A 326 -3.61 4.48 38.97
C GLU A 326 -3.54 3.61 40.24
N ARG A 327 -2.34 3.41 40.78
CA ARG A 327 -2.12 2.65 42.05
C ARG A 327 -1.57 3.50 43.18
N GLN A 328 -1.59 4.81 43.08
CA GLN A 328 -1.38 5.75 44.16
C GLN A 328 -2.68 6.57 44.37
#